data_30f658fa32b02c4a37c852c02ead34cc
#
_entry.id   30f658fa32b02c4a37c852c02ead34cc
#
_cell.length_a   1.000
_cell.length_b   1.000
_cell.length_c   1.000
_cell.angle_alpha   90.00
_cell.angle_beta   90.00
_cell.angle_gamma   90.00
#
_symmetry.space_group_name_H-M   'P 1'
#
loop_
_entity.id
_entity.type
_entity.pdbx_description
1 polymer ?
#
loop_
_entity_poly.entity_id
_entity_poly.type
_entity_poly.pdbx_seq_one_letter_code
_entity_poly.pdbx_strand_id
1 'polypeptide(L)'
;MLLPIGTSAEANWFSSKSDCSTQEYSTKELTKRSKPGVVMIATNKATGSGFVVRHIKNQTLILTNSHVLKGANQITVEWPDGNQDSAVVVLDGGATTTLTDLALLKVDGKEGTVLPLKQEQAIVGGDVIAIGAPQRLSFSLTKGVISSLRDEGRIVQTDTAINPGNSGGPLINQSGCVVGVNTL
;
A
#
# COMPACT_ATOMS: atom_id res chain seq x y z
N MET A 1 -4.94 32.87 -16.98
CA MET A 1 -3.53 33.08 -16.62
C MET A 1 -3.06 31.81 -15.92
N LEU A 2 -2.48 30.90 -16.68
CA LEU A 2 -1.98 29.60 -16.17
C LEU A 2 -0.58 29.85 -15.60
N LEU A 3 -0.40 29.59 -14.33
CA LEU A 3 0.92 29.55 -13.70
C LEU A 3 1.64 28.27 -14.15
N PRO A 4 2.91 28.33 -14.53
CA PRO A 4 3.68 27.14 -14.87
C PRO A 4 3.96 26.35 -13.58
N ILE A 5 3.55 25.09 -13.57
CA ILE A 5 3.85 24.12 -12.53
C ILE A 5 5.36 23.88 -12.51
N GLY A 6 5.90 23.98 -11.33
CA GLY A 6 7.29 24.04 -10.95
C GLY A 6 8.26 23.04 -11.56
N THR A 7 9.47 23.45 -11.47
CA THR A 7 10.76 22.92 -11.90
C THR A 7 10.93 21.40 -11.80
N SER A 8 11.69 20.88 -12.75
CA SER A 8 12.05 19.48 -13.03
C SER A 8 12.54 18.59 -11.87
N ALA A 9 12.65 19.11 -10.66
CA ALA A 9 13.03 18.34 -9.47
C ALA A 9 11.85 17.61 -8.81
N GLU A 10 10.62 18.14 -8.91
CA GLU A 10 9.43 17.53 -8.28
C GLU A 10 8.81 16.41 -9.12
N ALA A 11 8.97 16.45 -10.44
CA ALA A 11 8.51 15.38 -11.35
C ALA A 11 9.28 14.05 -11.17
N ASN A 12 10.46 14.07 -10.57
CA ASN A 12 11.28 12.87 -10.32
C ASN A 12 10.87 12.08 -9.09
N TRP A 13 9.90 12.54 -8.30
CA TRP A 13 9.41 11.80 -7.12
C TRP A 13 8.77 10.47 -7.48
N PHE A 14 8.10 10.39 -8.63
CA PHE A 14 7.40 9.20 -9.11
C PHE A 14 8.11 8.48 -10.26
N SER A 15 9.28 8.97 -10.68
CA SER A 15 10.05 8.42 -11.80
C SER A 15 11.01 7.30 -11.40
N SER A 16 10.69 6.45 -10.41
CA SER A 16 11.26 5.11 -10.44
C SER A 16 10.45 4.32 -11.47
N LYS A 17 11.11 3.82 -12.54
CA LYS A 17 10.50 2.82 -13.41
C LYS A 17 9.82 1.81 -12.51
N SER A 18 8.50 1.64 -12.65
CA SER A 18 7.80 0.55 -11.98
C SER A 18 8.40 -0.72 -12.54
N ASP A 19 9.20 -1.42 -11.75
CA ASP A 19 9.74 -2.74 -12.11
C ASP A 19 8.63 -3.80 -12.07
N CYS A 20 7.46 -3.44 -12.65
CA CYS A 20 6.38 -4.38 -12.86
C CYS A 20 6.85 -5.42 -13.88
N SER A 21 7.00 -6.65 -13.42
CA SER A 21 7.34 -7.77 -14.28
C SER A 21 6.27 -7.97 -15.36
N THR A 22 6.70 -8.39 -16.53
CA THR A 22 5.78 -8.94 -17.55
C THR A 22 5.44 -10.42 -17.25
N GLN A 23 6.19 -11.05 -16.32
CA GLN A 23 5.97 -12.42 -15.89
C GLN A 23 4.83 -12.47 -14.87
N GLU A 24 3.95 -13.45 -15.02
CA GLU A 24 2.94 -13.80 -14.02
C GLU A 24 3.50 -14.80 -13.02
N TYR A 25 3.13 -14.59 -11.76
CA TYR A 25 3.54 -15.43 -10.64
C TYR A 25 2.36 -16.18 -10.04
N SER A 26 2.62 -17.37 -9.55
CA SER A 26 1.64 -18.09 -8.73
C SER A 26 1.33 -17.32 -7.44
N THR A 27 0.16 -17.54 -6.85
CA THR A 27 -0.23 -16.93 -5.56
C THR A 27 0.82 -17.18 -4.48
N LYS A 28 1.42 -18.37 -4.44
CA LYS A 28 2.49 -18.72 -3.50
C LYS A 28 3.75 -17.86 -3.68
N GLU A 29 4.14 -17.64 -4.93
CA GLU A 29 5.31 -16.80 -5.24
C GLU A 29 5.03 -15.32 -4.97
N LEU A 30 3.84 -14.82 -5.36
CA LEU A 30 3.40 -13.47 -5.02
C LEU A 30 3.48 -13.23 -3.51
N THR A 31 2.93 -14.15 -2.73
CA THR A 31 2.97 -14.07 -1.25
C THR A 31 4.41 -13.99 -0.74
N LYS A 32 5.28 -14.88 -1.21
CA LYS A 32 6.69 -14.92 -0.79
C LYS A 32 7.41 -13.61 -1.12
N ARG A 33 7.14 -13.02 -2.30
CA ARG A 33 7.77 -11.78 -2.77
C ARG A 33 7.23 -10.55 -2.04
N SER A 34 5.93 -10.51 -1.79
CA SER A 34 5.25 -9.31 -1.27
C SER A 34 5.27 -9.24 0.25
N LYS A 35 5.23 -10.40 0.93
CA LYS A 35 5.19 -10.46 2.41
C LYS A 35 6.24 -9.58 3.10
N PRO A 36 7.53 -9.57 2.68
CA PRO A 36 8.54 -8.75 3.36
C PRO A 36 8.31 -7.23 3.24
N GLY A 37 7.44 -6.80 2.33
CA GLY A 37 7.09 -5.40 2.13
C GLY A 37 5.74 -5.00 2.74
N VAL A 38 5.01 -5.91 3.39
CA VAL A 38 3.72 -5.62 4.03
C VAL A 38 3.90 -5.60 5.54
N VAL A 39 3.36 -4.57 6.18
CA VAL A 39 3.54 -4.30 7.60
C VAL A 39 2.19 -4.16 8.31
N MET A 40 2.17 -4.41 9.61
CA MET A 40 1.07 -4.00 10.47
C MET A 40 1.30 -2.55 10.92
N ILE A 41 0.25 -1.76 10.87
CA ILE A 41 0.21 -0.42 11.46
C ILE A 41 -0.60 -0.51 12.73
N ALA A 42 0.05 -0.26 13.86
CA ALA A 42 -0.60 -0.20 15.17
C ALA A 42 -0.60 1.25 15.67
N THR A 43 -1.75 1.69 16.14
CA THR A 43 -1.91 2.98 16.79
C THR A 43 -2.54 2.78 18.18
N ASN A 44 -2.59 3.86 18.95
CA ASN A 44 -3.33 3.83 20.22
C ASN A 44 -4.87 3.79 20.03
N LYS A 45 -5.39 3.76 18.80
CA LYS A 45 -6.82 3.79 18.47
C LYS A 45 -7.27 2.61 17.59
N ALA A 46 -6.43 2.19 16.67
CA ALA A 46 -6.79 1.20 15.65
C ALA A 46 -5.55 0.39 15.22
N THR A 47 -5.82 -0.69 14.52
CA THR A 47 -4.81 -1.46 13.79
C THR A 47 -5.22 -1.58 12.32
N GLY A 48 -4.26 -1.62 11.44
CA GLY A 48 -4.43 -1.82 10.01
C GLY A 48 -3.16 -2.35 9.39
N SER A 49 -3.08 -2.26 8.10
CA SER A 49 -1.93 -2.67 7.30
C SER A 49 -1.29 -1.48 6.58
N GLY A 50 -0.10 -1.68 6.13
CA GLY A 50 0.61 -0.79 5.22
C GLY A 50 1.58 -1.57 4.36
N PHE A 51 2.20 -0.92 3.41
CA PHE A 51 3.23 -1.54 2.59
C PHE A 51 4.30 -0.55 2.14
N VAL A 52 5.50 -1.06 1.96
CA VAL A 52 6.68 -0.28 1.57
C VAL A 52 6.55 0.14 0.11
N VAL A 53 6.60 1.44 -0.14
CA VAL A 53 6.53 2.00 -1.49
C VAL A 53 7.86 2.56 -1.98
N ARG A 54 8.76 2.91 -1.06
CA ARG A 54 10.07 3.48 -1.44
C ARG A 54 11.07 3.50 -0.29
N HIS A 55 12.36 3.43 -0.66
CA HIS A 55 13.47 3.82 0.22
C HIS A 55 14.06 5.14 -0.26
N ILE A 56 14.23 6.12 0.63
CA ILE A 56 14.86 7.42 0.34
C ILE A 56 15.96 7.67 1.35
N LYS A 57 17.21 7.79 0.89
CA LYS A 57 18.38 7.92 1.78
C LYS A 57 18.41 6.74 2.76
N ASN A 58 18.27 7.00 4.06
CA ASN A 58 18.18 5.98 5.11
C ASN A 58 16.78 5.96 5.75
N GLN A 59 15.74 6.05 4.94
CA GLN A 59 14.34 6.05 5.39
C GLN A 59 13.51 5.15 4.50
N THR A 60 12.48 4.53 5.09
CA THR A 60 11.47 3.73 4.40
C THR A 60 10.14 4.48 4.40
N LEU A 61 9.55 4.62 3.22
CA LEU A 61 8.21 5.17 3.04
C LEU A 61 7.19 4.04 2.93
N ILE A 62 6.11 4.16 3.70
CA ILE A 62 5.05 3.16 3.83
C ILE A 62 3.72 3.83 3.50
N LEU A 63 2.95 3.24 2.59
CA LEU A 63 1.59 3.67 2.27
C LEU A 63 0.58 2.88 3.10
N THR A 64 -0.45 3.58 3.58
CA THR A 64 -1.58 3.02 4.35
C THR A 64 -2.84 3.85 4.11
N ASN A 65 -3.96 3.52 4.77
CA ASN A 65 -5.14 4.37 4.79
C ASN A 65 -5.04 5.46 5.86
N SER A 66 -5.61 6.62 5.55
CA SER A 66 -5.73 7.75 6.48
C SER A 66 -6.62 7.41 7.68
N HIS A 67 -7.73 6.67 7.47
CA HIS A 67 -8.63 6.31 8.57
C HIS A 67 -7.96 5.42 9.63
N VAL A 68 -6.94 4.63 9.28
CA VAL A 68 -6.15 3.81 10.23
C VAL A 68 -5.42 4.70 11.22
N LEU A 69 -5.05 5.91 10.80
CA LEU A 69 -4.29 6.87 11.61
C LEU A 69 -5.18 7.86 12.37
N LYS A 70 -6.50 7.83 12.15
CA LYS A 70 -7.44 8.82 12.67
C LYS A 70 -7.37 8.97 14.19
N GLY A 71 -6.99 10.18 14.64
CA GLY A 71 -6.87 10.51 16.05
C GLY A 71 -5.73 9.80 16.78
N ALA A 72 -4.79 9.21 16.03
CA ALA A 72 -3.59 8.60 16.60
C ALA A 72 -2.59 9.68 17.03
N ASN A 73 -1.99 9.49 18.18
CA ASN A 73 -0.85 10.29 18.66
C ASN A 73 0.45 9.47 18.70
N GLN A 74 0.35 8.16 18.47
CA GLN A 74 1.48 7.25 18.36
C GLN A 74 1.20 6.24 17.24
N ILE A 75 2.18 6.03 16.38
CA ILE A 75 2.10 5.10 15.25
C ILE A 75 3.32 4.18 15.33
N THR A 76 3.05 2.89 15.37
CA THR A 76 4.08 1.83 15.36
C THR A 76 3.89 0.99 14.10
N VAL A 77 4.98 0.75 13.40
CA VAL A 77 5.07 -0.21 12.30
C VAL A 77 5.65 -1.50 12.86
N GLU A 78 4.94 -2.61 12.68
CA GLU A 78 5.45 -3.94 13.01
C GLU A 78 5.77 -4.70 11.72
N TRP A 79 7.02 -5.10 11.59
CA TRP A 79 7.55 -5.83 10.44
C TRP A 79 7.22 -7.31 10.50
N PRO A 80 7.32 -8.03 9.35
CA PRO A 80 7.03 -9.48 9.30
C PRO A 80 7.88 -10.36 10.19
N ASP A 81 9.01 -9.87 10.64
CA ASP A 81 9.93 -10.55 11.57
C ASP A 81 9.62 -10.26 13.06
N GLY A 82 8.64 -9.38 13.32
CA GLY A 82 8.22 -8.96 14.66
C GLY A 82 8.95 -7.74 15.21
N ASN A 83 9.93 -7.19 14.48
CA ASN A 83 10.56 -5.93 14.84
C ASN A 83 9.55 -4.79 14.75
N GLN A 84 9.75 -3.74 15.53
CA GLN A 84 8.86 -2.59 15.61
C GLN A 84 9.64 -1.28 15.51
N ASP A 85 9.09 -0.35 14.72
CA ASP A 85 9.60 1.01 14.57
C ASP A 85 8.52 2.04 14.81
N SER A 86 8.92 3.19 15.35
CA SER A 86 8.03 4.35 15.39
C SER A 86 7.97 5.02 14.03
N ALA A 87 6.76 5.37 13.60
CA ALA A 87 6.53 6.04 12.33
C ALA A 87 6.04 7.47 12.50
N VAL A 88 6.38 8.31 11.52
CA VAL A 88 5.94 9.70 11.42
C VAL A 88 5.10 9.86 10.15
N VAL A 89 3.99 10.59 10.25
CA VAL A 89 3.15 10.93 9.09
C VAL A 89 3.88 11.96 8.24
N VAL A 90 4.06 11.64 6.96
CA VAL A 90 4.64 12.55 5.94
C VAL A 90 3.56 13.26 5.18
N LEU A 91 2.50 12.52 4.82
CA LEU A 91 1.33 13.02 4.10
C LEU A 91 0.09 12.29 4.61
N ASP A 92 -0.99 13.04 4.81
CA ASP A 92 -2.30 12.50 5.16
C ASP A 92 -3.35 13.17 4.27
N GLY A 93 -4.02 12.36 3.42
CA GLY A 93 -5.07 12.81 2.53
C GLY A 93 -6.41 13.10 3.24
N GLY A 94 -6.53 12.65 4.50
CA GLY A 94 -7.76 12.74 5.29
C GLY A 94 -8.85 11.80 4.81
N ALA A 95 -9.42 11.00 5.69
CA ALA A 95 -10.43 9.99 5.37
C ALA A 95 -11.82 10.60 5.13
N THR A 96 -11.94 11.59 4.25
CA THR A 96 -13.23 12.23 3.91
C THR A 96 -13.94 11.54 2.76
N THR A 97 -13.19 10.92 1.86
CA THR A 97 -13.68 10.11 0.75
C THR A 97 -12.74 8.94 0.53
N THR A 98 -13.19 7.88 -0.16
CA THR A 98 -12.33 6.75 -0.55
C THR A 98 -11.10 7.20 -1.37
N LEU A 99 -11.23 8.26 -2.16
CA LEU A 99 -10.13 8.78 -2.98
C LEU A 99 -9.05 9.50 -2.19
N THR A 100 -9.38 10.03 -1.01
CA THR A 100 -8.46 10.77 -0.15
C THR A 100 -8.00 9.94 1.05
N ASP A 101 -8.54 8.74 1.23
CA ASP A 101 -8.24 7.86 2.37
C ASP A 101 -6.87 7.16 2.23
N LEU A 102 -5.85 7.95 1.99
CA LEU A 102 -4.46 7.50 1.88
C LEU A 102 -3.55 8.33 2.77
N ALA A 103 -2.59 7.69 3.41
CA ALA A 103 -1.55 8.35 4.18
C ALA A 103 -0.18 7.73 3.88
N LEU A 104 0.85 8.58 3.91
CA LEU A 104 2.24 8.17 3.75
C LEU A 104 2.95 8.32 5.09
N LEU A 105 3.52 7.24 5.55
CA LEU A 105 4.33 7.17 6.75
C LEU A 105 5.82 7.08 6.39
N LYS A 106 6.65 7.47 7.34
CA LYS A 106 8.10 7.36 7.29
C LYS A 106 8.61 6.68 8.54
N VAL A 107 9.52 5.72 8.37
CA VAL A 107 10.37 5.16 9.43
C VAL A 107 11.83 5.36 9.07
N ASP A 108 12.71 5.42 10.07
CA ASP A 108 14.16 5.46 9.85
C ASP A 108 14.67 4.05 9.52
N GLY A 109 15.74 3.98 8.74
CA GLY A 109 16.27 2.71 8.23
C GLY A 109 15.70 2.32 6.85
N LYS A 110 16.32 1.30 6.24
CA LYS A 110 15.88 0.69 4.98
C LYS A 110 15.36 -0.71 5.26
N GLU A 111 14.12 -0.79 5.68
CA GLU A 111 13.46 -2.03 6.05
C GLU A 111 12.41 -2.45 5.01
N GLY A 112 12.20 -3.75 4.90
CA GLY A 112 11.20 -4.36 4.04
C GLY A 112 11.52 -4.27 2.54
N THR A 113 10.73 -4.96 1.74
CA THR A 113 10.83 -4.96 0.27
C THR A 113 9.90 -3.91 -0.31
N VAL A 114 10.42 -3.06 -1.20
CA VAL A 114 9.59 -2.11 -1.95
C VAL A 114 8.64 -2.88 -2.87
N LEU A 115 7.35 -2.61 -2.77
CA LEU A 115 6.34 -3.17 -3.67
C LEU A 115 6.13 -2.20 -4.84
N PRO A 116 6.31 -2.68 -6.10
CA PRO A 116 6.17 -1.81 -7.27
C PRO A 116 4.71 -1.38 -7.45
N LEU A 117 4.49 -0.09 -7.68
CA LEU A 117 3.18 0.46 -7.98
C LEU A 117 2.92 0.39 -9.49
N LYS A 118 1.76 -0.16 -9.89
CA LYS A 118 1.35 -0.14 -11.29
C LYS A 118 0.97 1.28 -11.71
N GLN A 119 1.53 1.75 -12.81
CA GLN A 119 1.22 3.09 -13.33
C GLN A 119 0.00 3.10 -14.25
N GLU A 120 -0.20 2.00 -14.99
CA GLU A 120 -1.38 1.85 -15.84
C GLU A 120 -2.59 1.41 -14.99
N GLN A 121 -3.77 1.70 -15.51
CA GLN A 121 -5.01 1.24 -14.89
C GLN A 121 -5.02 -0.27 -14.70
N ALA A 122 -5.67 -0.70 -13.63
CA ALA A 122 -6.00 -2.09 -13.39
C ALA A 122 -6.93 -2.62 -14.50
N ILE A 123 -6.92 -3.92 -14.76
CA ILE A 123 -7.70 -4.55 -15.84
C ILE A 123 -8.86 -5.32 -15.22
N VAL A 124 -10.09 -5.01 -15.62
CA VAL A 124 -11.30 -5.77 -15.21
C VAL A 124 -11.17 -7.22 -15.62
N GLY A 125 -11.51 -8.14 -14.73
CA GLY A 125 -11.32 -9.58 -14.90
C GLY A 125 -9.92 -10.08 -14.54
N GLY A 126 -8.97 -9.19 -14.26
CA GLY A 126 -7.62 -9.58 -13.83
C GLY A 126 -7.61 -10.16 -12.42
N ASP A 127 -6.87 -11.25 -12.23
CA ASP A 127 -6.63 -11.87 -10.92
C ASP A 127 -5.86 -10.93 -9.99
N VAL A 128 -6.29 -10.86 -8.73
CA VAL A 128 -5.63 -10.07 -7.69
C VAL A 128 -5.59 -10.82 -6.37
N ILE A 129 -4.63 -10.45 -5.54
CA ILE A 129 -4.54 -10.85 -4.14
C ILE A 129 -4.56 -9.60 -3.25
N ALA A 130 -5.37 -9.60 -2.21
CA ALA A 130 -5.29 -8.63 -1.14
C ALA A 130 -4.46 -9.22 0.00
N ILE A 131 -3.49 -8.45 0.46
CA ILE A 131 -2.63 -8.83 1.58
C ILE A 131 -2.82 -7.84 2.71
N GLY A 132 -2.90 -8.36 3.94
CA GLY A 132 -2.91 -7.58 5.15
C GLY A 132 -2.12 -8.25 6.26
N ALA A 133 -1.82 -7.48 7.30
CA ALA A 133 -1.17 -7.92 8.53
C ALA A 133 -2.06 -7.58 9.74
N PRO A 134 -3.25 -8.18 9.86
CA PRO A 134 -4.29 -7.72 10.80
C PRO A 134 -3.96 -7.92 12.27
N GLN A 135 -3.09 -8.87 12.62
CA GLN A 135 -2.69 -9.13 13.99
C GLN A 135 -1.30 -9.77 14.02
N ARG A 136 -0.59 -9.54 15.11
CA ARG A 136 0.78 -10.02 15.39
C ARG A 136 1.16 -11.30 14.65
N LEU A 137 2.09 -11.20 13.69
CA LEU A 137 2.67 -12.30 12.92
C LEU A 137 1.71 -13.07 11.99
N SER A 138 0.43 -12.71 11.92
CA SER A 138 -0.51 -13.37 11.00
C SER A 138 -0.76 -12.50 9.77
N PHE A 139 -0.27 -12.97 8.63
CA PHE A 139 -0.63 -12.43 7.34
C PHE A 139 -1.99 -12.99 6.91
N SER A 140 -2.88 -12.11 6.48
CA SER A 140 -4.11 -12.47 5.79
C SER A 140 -3.91 -12.29 4.29
N LEU A 141 -4.27 -13.31 3.53
CA LEU A 141 -4.27 -13.28 2.08
C LEU A 141 -5.63 -13.74 1.59
N THR A 142 -6.21 -12.96 0.70
CA THR A 142 -7.44 -13.32 -0.02
C THR A 142 -7.22 -13.16 -1.51
N LYS A 143 -7.79 -14.03 -2.32
CA LYS A 143 -7.71 -13.99 -3.78
C LYS A 143 -9.08 -13.67 -4.37
N GLY A 144 -9.09 -12.92 -5.47
CA GLY A 144 -10.27 -12.57 -6.24
C GLY A 144 -9.90 -11.99 -7.59
N VAL A 145 -10.85 -11.29 -8.19
CA VAL A 145 -10.68 -10.59 -9.46
C VAL A 145 -11.08 -9.12 -9.34
N ILE A 146 -10.62 -8.32 -10.27
CA ILE A 146 -11.10 -6.95 -10.44
C ILE A 146 -12.47 -7.00 -11.11
N SER A 147 -13.51 -6.62 -10.39
CA SER A 147 -14.91 -6.68 -10.84
C SER A 147 -15.30 -5.46 -11.66
N SER A 148 -14.81 -4.27 -11.30
CA SER A 148 -15.04 -3.04 -12.06
C SER A 148 -14.05 -1.93 -11.70
N LEU A 149 -14.00 -0.92 -12.56
CA LEU A 149 -13.29 0.33 -12.30
C LEU A 149 -14.29 1.47 -12.23
N ARG A 150 -14.18 2.35 -11.25
CA ARG A 150 -15.03 3.53 -11.06
C ARG A 150 -14.18 4.77 -10.99
N ASP A 151 -14.83 5.92 -11.17
CA ASP A 151 -14.19 7.22 -11.03
C ASP A 151 -12.92 7.33 -11.89
N GLU A 152 -13.07 7.06 -13.19
CA GLU A 152 -11.98 7.07 -14.18
C GLU A 152 -10.82 6.10 -13.83
N GLY A 153 -11.13 4.99 -13.14
CA GLY A 153 -10.16 3.97 -12.76
C GLY A 153 -9.41 4.25 -11.45
N ARG A 154 -9.76 5.32 -10.74
CA ARG A 154 -9.17 5.64 -9.43
C ARG A 154 -9.70 4.73 -8.31
N ILE A 155 -10.89 4.16 -8.49
CA ILE A 155 -11.47 3.19 -7.56
C ILE A 155 -11.51 1.82 -8.24
N VAL A 156 -10.84 0.85 -7.65
CA VAL A 156 -10.83 -0.54 -8.06
C VAL A 156 -11.84 -1.31 -7.21
N GLN A 157 -12.88 -1.85 -7.82
CA GLN A 157 -13.80 -2.76 -7.17
C GLN A 157 -13.35 -4.20 -7.40
N THR A 158 -13.32 -5.00 -6.35
CA THR A 158 -12.91 -6.41 -6.39
C THR A 158 -13.88 -7.27 -5.57
N ASP A 159 -13.99 -8.54 -5.89
CA ASP A 159 -14.67 -9.55 -5.08
C ASP A 159 -13.76 -10.19 -4.02
N THR A 160 -12.50 -9.74 -3.99
CA THR A 160 -11.54 -10.16 -2.95
C THR A 160 -12.07 -9.78 -1.58
N ALA A 161 -12.15 -10.74 -0.66
CA ALA A 161 -12.64 -10.49 0.70
C ALA A 161 -11.68 -9.54 1.44
N ILE A 162 -12.13 -8.33 1.72
CA ILE A 162 -11.43 -7.36 2.55
C ILE A 162 -12.01 -7.45 3.97
N ASN A 163 -11.18 -7.84 4.92
CA ASN A 163 -11.56 -8.02 6.33
C ASN A 163 -10.92 -6.93 7.20
N PRO A 164 -11.46 -6.69 8.42
CA PRO A 164 -10.82 -5.79 9.38
C PRO A 164 -9.34 -6.15 9.58
N GLY A 165 -8.47 -5.11 9.49
CA GLY A 165 -7.02 -5.27 9.53
C GLY A 165 -6.34 -5.34 8.17
N ASN A 166 -7.06 -5.63 7.07
CA ASN A 166 -6.49 -5.54 5.71
C ASN A 166 -6.45 -4.10 5.17
N SER A 167 -7.23 -3.18 5.78
CA SER A 167 -7.22 -1.76 5.39
C SER A 167 -5.82 -1.17 5.41
N GLY A 168 -5.44 -0.49 4.35
CA GLY A 168 -4.11 0.06 4.11
C GLY A 168 -3.12 -0.92 3.47
N GLY A 169 -3.44 -2.21 3.41
CA GLY A 169 -2.62 -3.20 2.73
C GLY A 169 -2.74 -3.14 1.21
N PRO A 170 -1.81 -3.78 0.47
CA PRO A 170 -1.80 -3.75 -0.99
C PRO A 170 -2.80 -4.70 -1.62
N LEU A 171 -3.41 -4.29 -2.73
CA LEU A 171 -4.06 -5.15 -3.71
C LEU A 171 -3.07 -5.38 -4.86
N ILE A 172 -2.66 -6.63 -5.12
CA ILE A 172 -1.55 -6.98 -6.00
C ILE A 172 -2.05 -7.86 -7.15
N ASN A 173 -1.64 -7.54 -8.38
CA ASN A 173 -1.92 -8.35 -9.55
C ASN A 173 -0.94 -9.53 -9.72
N GLN A 174 -1.16 -10.40 -10.72
CA GLN A 174 -0.32 -11.56 -10.99
C GLN A 174 1.14 -11.21 -11.36
N SER A 175 1.40 -10.00 -11.84
CA SER A 175 2.78 -9.54 -12.13
C SER A 175 3.52 -9.01 -10.88
N GLY A 176 2.90 -9.06 -9.71
CA GLY A 176 3.51 -8.60 -8.46
C GLY A 176 3.42 -7.09 -8.24
N CYS A 177 2.59 -6.40 -9.01
CA CYS A 177 2.40 -4.96 -8.91
C CYS A 177 1.18 -4.60 -8.08
N VAL A 178 1.33 -3.59 -7.25
CA VAL A 178 0.22 -3.01 -6.51
C VAL A 178 -0.68 -2.24 -7.48
N VAL A 179 -1.95 -2.61 -7.53
CA VAL A 179 -2.99 -2.00 -8.37
C VAL A 179 -4.01 -1.22 -7.54
N GLY A 180 -3.95 -1.31 -6.22
CA GLY A 180 -4.82 -0.58 -5.30
C GLY A 180 -4.39 -0.71 -3.86
N VAL A 181 -5.04 0.06 -2.99
CA VAL A 181 -4.93 -0.02 -1.53
C VAL A 181 -6.26 -0.55 -1.00
N ASN A 182 -6.20 -1.60 -0.18
CA ASN A 182 -7.39 -2.20 0.41
C ASN A 182 -8.05 -1.19 1.35
N THR A 183 -9.32 -0.89 1.15
CA THR A 183 -10.11 0.04 1.98
C THR A 183 -11.45 -0.60 2.32
N LEU A 184 -11.84 -0.59 3.59
CA LEU A 184 -13.15 -1.03 4.10
C LEU A 184 -14.07 0.17 4.22
#